data_50bec61b12372763bc5891e8826b57d1
#
_entry.id   50bec61b12372763bc5891e8826b57d1
#
_cell.length_a   1.000
_cell.length_b   1.000
_cell.length_c   1.000
_cell.angle_alpha   90.00
_cell.angle_beta   90.00
_cell.angle_gamma   90.00
#
_symmetry.space_group_name_H-M   'P 1'
#
loop_
_entity.id
_entity.type
_entity.pdbx_description
1 polymer ?
#
loop_
_entity_poly.entity_id
_entity_poly.type
_entity_poly.pdbx_seq_one_letter_code
_entity_poly.pdbx_strand_id
1 'polypeptide(L)'
;MNEYSKKILKVPTVTFVREQDQGKQPVLDVRNLGIDFGGLTAVDNFNITIGPTKISGLIGPNGAGKTTIFNLLTGVYQPTRGSVLVNGIDIKGMPVHKVNKLGIARTFQNIRLFTDMSVLDNVKVGMHNDIKCSFLESVLHLPGYYKAEKKANEKAMELLDFMGLTDFASAKAGSLPYGVQRRLEIVRALATNPSVILLDEPAAGMNPSETTELMHQIRRIRDTFHVAIFLIEHDMNLVMNVCEAIAVVNYGRIIAKGTPEEIRTNPAVIEAYLGKEEGAANAEG
;
A
#
# COMPACT_ATOMS: atom_id res chain seq x y z
N MET A 1 28.82 -20.76 3.96
CA MET A 1 27.59 -20.61 4.74
C MET A 1 27.83 -19.47 5.71
N ASN A 2 27.22 -18.32 5.43
CA ASN A 2 27.53 -17.05 6.10
C ASN A 2 27.01 -17.07 7.54
N GLU A 3 27.75 -16.55 8.52
CA GLU A 3 27.38 -16.52 9.95
C GLU A 3 26.05 -15.82 10.23
N TYR A 4 25.58 -14.99 9.30
CA TYR A 4 24.26 -14.34 9.35
C TYR A 4 23.07 -15.31 9.36
N SER A 5 23.23 -16.55 8.87
CA SER A 5 22.14 -17.53 8.86
C SER A 5 21.87 -18.18 10.23
N LYS A 6 22.76 -18.01 11.21
CA LYS A 6 22.65 -18.61 12.56
C LYS A 6 21.98 -17.72 13.60
N LYS A 7 21.78 -16.42 13.31
CA LYS A 7 21.14 -15.45 14.22
C LYS A 7 19.70 -15.07 13.82
N ILE A 8 18.97 -15.95 13.14
CA ILE A 8 17.51 -15.77 13.01
C ILE A 8 16.91 -16.07 14.39
N LEU A 9 16.91 -15.05 15.24
CA LEU A 9 16.11 -15.03 16.46
C LEU A 9 14.69 -15.40 16.07
N LYS A 10 14.03 -16.25 16.85
CA LYS A 10 12.61 -16.58 16.68
C LYS A 10 11.85 -15.27 16.52
N VAL A 11 11.42 -14.96 15.29
CA VAL A 11 10.64 -13.76 15.02
C VAL A 11 9.36 -13.87 15.83
N PRO A 12 9.06 -12.95 16.77
CA PRO A 12 7.84 -13.01 17.55
C PRO A 12 6.65 -13.08 16.59
N THR A 13 5.67 -13.91 16.91
CA THR A 13 4.44 -14.04 16.12
C THR A 13 3.54 -12.86 16.43
N VAL A 14 3.94 -11.67 15.97
CA VAL A 14 3.04 -10.51 16.04
C VAL A 14 1.94 -10.72 15.03
N THR A 15 0.73 -10.75 15.54
CA THR A 15 -0.46 -10.94 14.73
C THR A 15 -0.73 -9.65 13.96
N PHE A 16 -0.54 -9.66 12.65
CA PHE A 16 -0.96 -8.58 11.74
C PHE A 16 -2.48 -8.59 11.54
N VAL A 17 -3.22 -9.10 12.53
CA VAL A 17 -4.67 -9.17 12.58
C VAL A 17 -5.11 -8.58 13.91
N ARG A 18 -6.07 -7.66 13.89
CA ARG A 18 -6.64 -7.06 15.12
C ARG A 18 -7.47 -8.11 15.86
N GLU A 19 -7.58 -7.99 17.19
CA GLU A 19 -8.38 -8.92 18.01
C GLU A 19 -9.81 -9.06 17.49
N GLN A 20 -10.45 -7.96 17.10
CA GLN A 20 -11.81 -7.92 16.54
C GLN A 20 -11.96 -8.62 15.19
N ASP A 21 -10.83 -8.90 14.50
CA ASP A 21 -10.78 -9.55 13.20
C ASP A 21 -10.28 -11.00 13.28
N GLN A 22 -10.02 -11.50 14.50
CA GLN A 22 -9.65 -12.90 14.71
C GLN A 22 -10.78 -13.81 14.23
N GLY A 23 -10.40 -14.83 13.46
CA GLY A 23 -11.36 -15.76 12.85
C GLY A 23 -11.98 -15.27 11.53
N LYS A 24 -11.78 -14.00 11.14
CA LYS A 24 -12.14 -13.53 9.81
C LYS A 24 -11.08 -13.90 8.79
N GLN A 25 -11.50 -14.04 7.52
CA GLN A 25 -10.57 -14.31 6.43
C GLN A 25 -9.60 -13.12 6.26
N PRO A 26 -8.28 -13.37 6.19
CA PRO A 26 -7.31 -12.32 5.90
C PRO A 26 -7.59 -11.67 4.53
N VAL A 27 -7.38 -10.36 4.45
CA VAL A 27 -7.47 -9.63 3.16
C VAL A 27 -6.22 -9.86 2.30
N LEU A 28 -5.09 -10.11 2.96
CA LEU A 28 -3.82 -10.45 2.28
C LEU A 28 -3.13 -11.57 3.07
N ASP A 29 -2.82 -12.67 2.38
CA ASP A 29 -2.06 -13.80 2.93
C ASP A 29 -0.94 -14.19 1.96
N VAL A 30 0.30 -14.04 2.43
CA VAL A 30 1.51 -14.23 1.63
C VAL A 30 2.32 -15.36 2.23
N ARG A 31 2.62 -16.36 1.41
CA ARG A 31 3.26 -17.61 1.85
C ARG A 31 4.52 -17.91 1.05
N ASN A 32 5.66 -18.00 1.75
CA ASN A 32 6.96 -18.36 1.19
C ASN A 32 7.32 -17.62 -0.09
N LEU A 33 6.91 -16.34 -0.19
CA LEU A 33 7.05 -15.53 -1.39
C LEU A 33 8.52 -15.27 -1.71
N GLY A 34 8.90 -15.49 -2.95
CA GLY A 34 10.24 -15.22 -3.43
C GLY A 34 10.30 -14.91 -4.92
N ILE A 35 11.28 -14.12 -5.31
CA ILE A 35 11.58 -13.81 -6.70
C ILE A 35 13.09 -13.73 -6.95
N ASP A 36 13.50 -14.32 -8.06
CA ASP A 36 14.87 -14.30 -8.54
C ASP A 36 14.94 -13.53 -9.89
N PHE A 37 15.93 -12.66 -10.03
CA PHE A 37 16.24 -11.93 -11.25
C PHE A 37 17.65 -12.27 -11.71
N GLY A 38 17.80 -13.01 -12.82
CA GLY A 38 19.11 -13.30 -13.40
C GLY A 38 20.14 -13.87 -12.43
N GLY A 39 19.72 -14.74 -11.49
CA GLY A 39 20.59 -15.32 -10.46
C GLY A 39 20.68 -14.54 -9.15
N LEU A 40 20.12 -13.31 -9.08
CA LEU A 40 20.01 -12.54 -7.84
C LEU A 40 18.63 -12.80 -7.20
N THR A 41 18.62 -13.30 -5.98
CA THR A 41 17.39 -13.41 -5.16
C THR A 41 17.06 -12.06 -4.54
N ALA A 42 16.03 -11.41 -5.07
CA ALA A 42 15.59 -10.10 -4.59
C ALA A 42 14.62 -10.18 -3.40
N VAL A 43 13.82 -11.25 -3.31
CA VAL A 43 12.95 -11.55 -2.17
C VAL A 43 13.05 -13.05 -1.91
N ASP A 44 13.18 -13.42 -0.63
CA ASP A 44 13.30 -14.81 -0.22
C ASP A 44 12.49 -15.08 1.05
N ASN A 45 11.60 -16.08 0.94
CA ASN A 45 10.78 -16.57 2.04
C ASN A 45 10.00 -15.47 2.80
N PHE A 46 9.43 -14.51 2.06
CA PHE A 46 8.61 -13.46 2.67
C PHE A 46 7.23 -14.02 3.02
N ASN A 47 6.85 -13.88 4.28
CA ASN A 47 5.59 -14.39 4.82
C ASN A 47 4.89 -13.29 5.63
N ILE A 48 3.64 -12.94 5.29
CA ILE A 48 2.83 -11.98 6.04
C ILE A 48 1.34 -12.28 5.85
N THR A 49 0.56 -12.11 6.92
CA THR A 49 -0.90 -12.25 6.88
C THR A 49 -1.53 -11.00 7.47
N ILE A 50 -2.34 -10.26 6.70
CA ILE A 50 -2.95 -8.98 7.09
C ILE A 50 -4.45 -9.17 7.24
N GLY A 51 -4.99 -8.80 8.40
CA GLY A 51 -6.41 -8.80 8.70
C GLY A 51 -7.16 -7.60 8.09
N PRO A 52 -8.51 -7.62 8.09
CA PRO A 52 -9.35 -6.67 7.34
C PRO A 52 -9.20 -5.19 7.73
N THR A 53 -8.80 -4.87 8.96
CA THR A 53 -8.76 -3.48 9.44
C THR A 53 -7.42 -3.09 10.06
N LYS A 54 -6.33 -3.80 9.74
CA LYS A 54 -5.01 -3.56 10.31
C LYS A 54 -4.24 -2.49 9.52
N ILE A 55 -3.60 -1.55 10.23
CA ILE A 55 -2.57 -0.69 9.65
C ILE A 55 -1.22 -1.35 9.93
N SER A 56 -0.53 -1.75 8.87
CA SER A 56 0.75 -2.45 8.95
C SER A 56 1.82 -1.73 8.16
N GLY A 57 3.05 -1.77 8.65
CA GLY A 57 4.21 -1.17 7.99
C GLY A 57 5.18 -2.23 7.44
N LEU A 58 5.81 -1.91 6.32
CA LEU A 58 6.97 -2.61 5.78
C LEU A 58 8.13 -1.64 5.68
N ILE A 59 9.13 -1.82 6.54
CA ILE A 59 10.30 -0.95 6.59
C ILE A 59 11.58 -1.74 6.29
N GLY A 60 12.65 -1.02 6.09
CA GLY A 60 13.97 -1.61 5.85
C GLY A 60 14.86 -0.64 5.09
N PRO A 61 16.17 -0.90 5.02
CA PRO A 61 17.13 -0.07 4.30
C PRO A 61 16.79 0.07 2.80
N ASN A 62 17.43 1.04 2.12
CA ASN A 62 17.34 1.15 0.67
C ASN A 62 17.89 -0.11 0.00
N GLY A 63 17.20 -0.62 -1.00
CA GLY A 63 17.58 -1.88 -1.65
C GLY A 63 17.19 -3.15 -0.89
N ALA A 64 16.49 -3.06 0.25
CA ALA A 64 16.05 -4.23 1.02
C ALA A 64 14.97 -5.08 0.33
N GLY A 65 14.41 -4.65 -0.81
CA GLY A 65 13.40 -5.40 -1.56
C GLY A 65 11.96 -4.95 -1.34
N LYS A 66 11.70 -3.85 -0.61
CA LYS A 66 10.36 -3.35 -0.29
C LYS A 66 9.47 -3.14 -1.53
N THR A 67 9.95 -2.37 -2.50
CA THR A 67 9.21 -2.10 -3.75
C THR A 67 9.00 -3.38 -4.56
N THR A 68 9.97 -4.30 -4.56
CA THR A 68 9.84 -5.61 -5.20
C THR A 68 8.71 -6.43 -4.55
N ILE A 69 8.62 -6.42 -3.22
CA ILE A 69 7.52 -7.06 -2.49
C ILE A 69 6.19 -6.44 -2.92
N PHE A 70 6.03 -5.11 -2.95
CA PHE A 70 4.79 -4.48 -3.39
C PHE A 70 4.44 -4.80 -4.85
N ASN A 71 5.44 -4.92 -5.74
CA ASN A 71 5.23 -5.35 -7.13
C ASN A 71 4.72 -6.80 -7.21
N LEU A 72 5.20 -7.68 -6.34
CA LEU A 72 4.72 -9.05 -6.22
C LEU A 72 3.27 -9.10 -5.69
N LEU A 73 2.97 -8.33 -4.64
CA LEU A 73 1.64 -8.27 -4.03
C LEU A 73 0.56 -7.74 -4.97
N THR A 74 0.94 -6.94 -5.95
CA THR A 74 0.01 -6.35 -6.94
C THR A 74 0.00 -7.08 -8.28
N GLY A 75 0.76 -8.17 -8.42
CA GLY A 75 0.83 -8.94 -9.66
C GLY A 75 1.61 -8.26 -10.79
N VAL A 76 2.32 -7.15 -10.52
CA VAL A 76 3.25 -6.51 -11.47
C VAL A 76 4.41 -7.44 -11.78
N TYR A 77 4.92 -8.11 -10.75
CA TYR A 77 5.87 -9.21 -10.89
C TYR A 77 5.21 -10.54 -10.55
N GLN A 78 5.60 -11.59 -11.26
CA GLN A 78 5.19 -12.95 -10.93
C GLN A 78 6.24 -13.60 -10.02
N PRO A 79 5.84 -14.20 -8.89
CA PRO A 79 6.78 -14.84 -8.00
C PRO A 79 7.39 -16.10 -8.64
N THR A 80 8.68 -16.35 -8.37
CA THR A 80 9.33 -17.63 -8.71
C THR A 80 8.99 -18.71 -7.69
N ARG A 81 8.71 -18.32 -6.44
CA ARG A 81 8.33 -19.20 -5.33
C ARG A 81 7.21 -18.60 -4.51
N GLY A 82 6.42 -19.46 -3.86
CA GLY A 82 5.35 -19.08 -2.96
C GLY A 82 4.08 -18.60 -3.64
N SER A 83 3.20 -18.01 -2.87
CA SER A 83 1.87 -17.54 -3.31
C SER A 83 1.46 -16.27 -2.59
N VAL A 84 0.58 -15.50 -3.25
CA VAL A 84 -0.08 -14.32 -2.70
C VAL A 84 -1.58 -14.52 -2.85
N LEU A 85 -2.30 -14.53 -1.74
CA LEU A 85 -3.75 -14.65 -1.71
C LEU A 85 -4.36 -13.30 -1.31
N VAL A 86 -5.27 -12.80 -2.13
CA VAL A 86 -6.09 -11.61 -1.86
C VAL A 86 -7.51 -12.08 -1.62
N ASN A 87 -8.06 -11.82 -0.43
CA ASN A 87 -9.36 -12.34 -0.03
C ASN A 87 -9.51 -13.85 -0.26
N GLY A 88 -8.44 -14.61 0.01
CA GLY A 88 -8.38 -16.07 -0.16
C GLY A 88 -8.18 -16.56 -1.59
N ILE A 89 -8.07 -15.69 -2.58
CA ILE A 89 -7.86 -16.04 -3.99
C ILE A 89 -6.40 -15.83 -4.37
N ASP A 90 -5.73 -16.86 -4.89
CA ASP A 90 -4.35 -16.76 -5.36
C ASP A 90 -4.29 -15.90 -6.64
N ILE A 91 -3.44 -14.88 -6.63
CA ILE A 91 -3.29 -13.95 -7.75
C ILE A 91 -2.28 -14.40 -8.80
N LYS A 92 -1.68 -15.57 -8.65
CA LYS A 92 -0.66 -16.10 -9.57
C LYS A 92 -1.18 -16.12 -11.01
N GLY A 93 -0.41 -15.52 -11.91
CA GLY A 93 -0.76 -15.44 -13.34
C GLY A 93 -1.88 -14.44 -13.67
N MET A 94 -2.43 -13.74 -12.68
CA MET A 94 -3.48 -12.74 -12.94
C MET A 94 -2.88 -11.42 -13.42
N PRO A 95 -3.49 -10.75 -14.40
CA PRO A 95 -3.12 -9.39 -14.77
C PRO A 95 -3.56 -8.40 -13.68
N VAL A 96 -2.80 -7.30 -13.54
CA VAL A 96 -2.96 -6.28 -12.48
C VAL A 96 -4.41 -5.80 -12.30
N HIS A 97 -5.15 -5.57 -13.39
CA HIS A 97 -6.54 -5.12 -13.31
C HIS A 97 -7.49 -6.16 -12.67
N LYS A 98 -7.21 -7.46 -12.81
CA LYS A 98 -7.97 -8.52 -12.12
C LYS A 98 -7.58 -8.59 -10.64
N VAL A 99 -6.30 -8.40 -10.32
CA VAL A 99 -5.83 -8.31 -8.92
C VAL A 99 -6.50 -7.13 -8.22
N ASN A 100 -6.61 -5.96 -8.88
CA ASN A 100 -7.35 -4.84 -8.33
C ASN A 100 -8.82 -5.16 -8.06
N LYS A 101 -9.49 -5.87 -8.97
CA LYS A 101 -10.90 -6.32 -8.77
C LYS A 101 -11.10 -7.27 -7.58
N LEU A 102 -10.05 -7.95 -7.14
CA LEU A 102 -10.10 -8.77 -5.93
C LEU A 102 -10.04 -7.93 -4.64
N GLY A 103 -9.83 -6.63 -4.74
CA GLY A 103 -9.85 -5.71 -3.60
C GLY A 103 -8.48 -5.22 -3.14
N ILE A 104 -7.43 -5.27 -3.97
CA ILE A 104 -6.15 -4.64 -3.66
C ILE A 104 -5.96 -3.37 -4.48
N ALA A 105 -5.72 -2.24 -3.81
CA ALA A 105 -5.35 -0.99 -4.45
C ALA A 105 -3.94 -0.57 -4.05
N ARG A 106 -3.27 0.23 -4.88
CA ARG A 106 -1.93 0.75 -4.59
C ARG A 106 -1.79 2.19 -5.05
N THR A 107 -1.18 3.03 -4.22
CA THR A 107 -0.57 4.29 -4.63
C THR A 107 0.89 4.04 -5.05
N PHE A 108 1.49 4.99 -5.74
CA PHE A 108 2.87 4.86 -6.20
C PHE A 108 3.74 5.93 -5.56
N GLN A 109 5.04 5.68 -5.41
CA GLN A 109 6.01 6.65 -4.91
C GLN A 109 5.97 7.96 -5.71
N ASN A 110 5.98 7.86 -7.05
CA ASN A 110 5.72 9.00 -7.93
C ASN A 110 4.22 9.08 -8.21
N ILE A 111 3.60 10.22 -7.97
CA ILE A 111 2.16 10.45 -8.19
C ILE A 111 1.80 10.14 -9.64
N ARG A 112 0.77 9.29 -9.82
CA ARG A 112 0.28 8.86 -11.13
C ARG A 112 -1.17 9.30 -11.34
N LEU A 113 -1.38 10.61 -11.43
CA LEU A 113 -2.68 11.19 -11.76
C LEU A 113 -2.81 11.41 -13.27
N PHE A 114 -4.04 11.47 -13.76
CA PHE A 114 -4.37 11.98 -15.09
C PHE A 114 -4.36 13.51 -14.99
N THR A 115 -3.23 14.13 -15.25
CA THR A 115 -2.94 15.54 -14.97
C THR A 115 -3.85 16.52 -15.70
N ASP A 116 -4.29 16.16 -16.92
CA ASP A 116 -5.18 16.98 -17.74
C ASP A 116 -6.67 16.80 -17.42
N MET A 117 -7.02 15.77 -16.64
CA MET A 117 -8.39 15.53 -16.19
C MET A 117 -8.69 16.30 -14.92
N SER A 118 -10.00 16.55 -14.68
CA SER A 118 -10.45 17.14 -13.42
C SER A 118 -10.16 16.19 -12.22
N VAL A 119 -10.14 16.77 -11.03
CA VAL A 119 -10.07 16.01 -9.77
C VAL A 119 -11.21 15.00 -9.68
N LEU A 120 -12.44 15.44 -9.97
CA LEU A 120 -13.62 14.58 -9.98
C LEU A 120 -13.49 13.41 -10.96
N ASP A 121 -13.03 13.68 -12.19
CA ASP A 121 -12.88 12.62 -13.20
C ASP A 121 -11.76 11.64 -12.83
N ASN A 122 -10.68 12.09 -12.20
CA ASN A 122 -9.66 11.19 -11.65
C ASN A 122 -10.24 10.17 -10.67
N VAL A 123 -11.14 10.61 -9.78
CA VAL A 123 -11.82 9.72 -8.83
C VAL A 123 -12.75 8.76 -9.56
N LYS A 124 -13.55 9.25 -10.52
CA LYS A 124 -14.47 8.43 -11.32
C LYS A 124 -13.76 7.33 -12.11
N VAL A 125 -12.55 7.57 -12.61
CA VAL A 125 -11.74 6.52 -13.25
C VAL A 125 -11.48 5.37 -12.28
N GLY A 126 -11.24 5.65 -10.99
CA GLY A 126 -11.10 4.61 -9.96
C GLY A 126 -12.36 3.73 -9.79
N MET A 127 -13.54 4.27 -10.07
CA MET A 127 -14.83 3.55 -9.94
C MET A 127 -15.18 2.68 -11.13
N HIS A 128 -14.35 2.60 -12.17
CA HIS A 128 -14.66 1.88 -13.41
C HIS A 128 -15.08 0.41 -13.20
N ASN A 129 -14.58 -0.23 -12.16
CA ASN A 129 -14.95 -1.60 -11.82
C ASN A 129 -16.39 -1.75 -11.28
N ASP A 130 -16.94 -0.70 -10.66
CA ASP A 130 -18.25 -0.69 -10.01
C ASP A 130 -19.37 -0.12 -10.90
N ILE A 131 -19.01 0.65 -11.93
CA ILE A 131 -19.97 1.26 -12.85
C ILE A 131 -20.46 0.20 -13.82
N LYS A 132 -21.67 -0.32 -13.57
CA LYS A 132 -22.35 -1.27 -14.45
C LYS A 132 -23.18 -0.48 -15.46
N CYS A 133 -22.60 -0.18 -16.60
CA CYS A 133 -23.31 0.37 -17.77
C CYS A 133 -22.99 -0.50 -18.99
N SER A 134 -24.02 -0.85 -19.75
CA SER A 134 -23.82 -1.60 -21.01
C SER A 134 -23.08 -0.71 -22.02
N PHE A 135 -22.26 -1.32 -22.88
CA PHE A 135 -21.57 -0.61 -23.95
C PHE A 135 -22.56 0.18 -24.85
N LEU A 136 -23.70 -0.43 -25.17
CA LEU A 136 -24.75 0.22 -25.97
C LEU A 136 -25.40 1.40 -25.24
N GLU A 137 -25.64 1.28 -23.94
CA GLU A 137 -26.18 2.38 -23.13
C GLU A 137 -25.20 3.56 -23.07
N SER A 138 -23.90 3.27 -22.96
CA SER A 138 -22.85 4.28 -22.94
C SER A 138 -22.71 5.02 -24.28
N VAL A 139 -22.73 4.29 -25.41
CA VAL A 139 -22.58 4.86 -26.75
C VAL A 139 -23.82 5.68 -27.16
N LEU A 140 -25.01 5.19 -26.83
CA LEU A 140 -26.28 5.82 -27.21
C LEU A 140 -26.79 6.82 -26.15
N HIS A 141 -26.04 7.05 -25.07
CA HIS A 141 -26.42 7.93 -23.96
C HIS A 141 -27.85 7.67 -23.44
N LEU A 142 -28.20 6.38 -23.26
CA LEU A 142 -29.53 5.99 -22.78
C LEU A 142 -29.72 6.37 -21.30
N PRO A 143 -30.96 6.37 -20.77
CA PRO A 143 -31.25 6.72 -19.38
C PRO A 143 -30.42 5.97 -18.33
N GLY A 144 -30.02 4.72 -18.61
CA GLY A 144 -29.16 3.91 -17.77
C GLY A 144 -27.77 4.54 -17.59
N TYR A 145 -27.20 5.09 -18.65
CA TYR A 145 -25.94 5.81 -18.63
C TYR A 145 -26.00 7.03 -17.68
N TYR A 146 -26.99 7.92 -17.84
CA TYR A 146 -27.12 9.10 -17.00
C TYR A 146 -27.33 8.76 -15.53
N LYS A 147 -28.06 7.68 -15.21
CA LYS A 147 -28.24 7.19 -13.85
C LYS A 147 -26.93 6.68 -13.24
N ALA A 148 -26.14 5.93 -14.01
CA ALA A 148 -24.84 5.42 -13.60
C ALA A 148 -23.84 6.58 -13.37
N GLU A 149 -23.82 7.55 -14.28
CA GLU A 149 -22.97 8.74 -14.23
C GLU A 149 -23.30 9.62 -13.01
N LYS A 150 -24.59 9.85 -12.74
CA LYS A 150 -25.06 10.59 -11.55
C LYS A 150 -24.60 9.90 -10.26
N LYS A 151 -24.77 8.59 -10.17
CA LYS A 151 -24.33 7.80 -9.00
C LYS A 151 -22.80 7.84 -8.82
N ALA A 152 -22.04 7.78 -9.91
CA ALA A 152 -20.59 7.89 -9.88
C ALA A 152 -20.14 9.28 -9.40
N ASN A 153 -20.81 10.35 -9.88
CA ASN A 153 -20.54 11.72 -9.44
C ASN A 153 -20.84 11.91 -7.94
N GLU A 154 -21.99 11.44 -7.46
CA GLU A 154 -22.36 11.50 -6.03
C GLU A 154 -21.32 10.80 -5.16
N LYS A 155 -20.98 9.53 -5.47
CA LYS A 155 -19.97 8.77 -4.73
C LYS A 155 -18.58 9.41 -4.82
N ALA A 156 -18.19 9.96 -5.97
CA ALA A 156 -16.92 10.65 -6.12
C ALA A 156 -16.86 11.91 -5.26
N MET A 157 -17.93 12.69 -5.21
CA MET A 157 -18.03 13.89 -4.36
C MET A 157 -17.97 13.53 -2.87
N GLU A 158 -18.63 12.45 -2.44
CA GLU A 158 -18.54 11.94 -1.06
C GLU A 158 -17.09 11.60 -0.68
N LEU A 159 -16.33 10.94 -1.55
CA LEU A 159 -14.93 10.62 -1.31
C LEU A 159 -14.02 11.87 -1.29
N LEU A 160 -14.31 12.85 -2.17
CA LEU A 160 -13.61 14.13 -2.18
C LEU A 160 -13.90 14.93 -0.91
N ASP A 161 -15.15 14.96 -0.45
CA ASP A 161 -15.55 15.61 0.80
C ASP A 161 -14.85 14.99 2.01
N PHE A 162 -14.84 13.65 2.08
CA PHE A 162 -14.14 12.92 3.14
C PHE A 162 -12.67 13.32 3.26
N MET A 163 -11.99 13.63 2.15
CA MET A 163 -10.58 14.02 2.12
C MET A 163 -10.35 15.53 2.05
N GLY A 164 -11.43 16.35 2.16
CA GLY A 164 -11.35 17.82 2.09
C GLY A 164 -10.89 18.33 0.72
N LEU A 165 -11.35 17.69 -0.36
CA LEU A 165 -10.96 18.02 -1.74
C LEU A 165 -12.13 18.55 -2.58
N THR A 166 -13.30 18.81 -1.99
CA THR A 166 -14.52 19.24 -2.69
C THR A 166 -14.32 20.50 -3.49
N ASP A 167 -13.62 21.50 -2.93
CA ASP A 167 -13.37 22.80 -3.59
C ASP A 167 -12.50 22.68 -4.84
N PHE A 168 -11.75 21.59 -4.96
CA PHE A 168 -10.89 21.29 -6.10
C PHE A 168 -11.56 20.42 -7.17
N ALA A 169 -12.82 20.00 -6.99
CA ALA A 169 -13.46 18.98 -7.83
C ALA A 169 -13.38 19.25 -9.33
N SER A 170 -13.53 20.51 -9.75
CA SER A 170 -13.46 20.95 -11.15
C SER A 170 -12.05 21.34 -11.63
N ALA A 171 -11.08 21.47 -10.73
CA ALA A 171 -9.72 21.84 -11.07
C ALA A 171 -9.00 20.72 -11.81
N LYS A 172 -8.04 21.05 -12.69
CA LYS A 172 -7.14 20.05 -13.28
C LYS A 172 -6.24 19.46 -12.22
N ALA A 173 -6.11 18.13 -12.19
CA ALA A 173 -5.31 17.44 -11.20
C ALA A 173 -3.83 17.86 -11.22
N GLY A 174 -3.28 18.15 -12.41
CA GLY A 174 -1.89 18.60 -12.56
C GLY A 174 -1.60 20.00 -12.03
N SER A 175 -2.63 20.85 -11.80
CA SER A 175 -2.46 22.22 -11.27
C SER A 175 -2.46 22.27 -9.74
N LEU A 176 -2.72 21.17 -9.06
CA LEU A 176 -2.84 21.12 -7.61
C LEU A 176 -1.47 21.15 -6.92
N PRO A 177 -1.36 21.70 -5.69
CA PRO A 177 -0.20 21.51 -4.84
C PRO A 177 0.08 20.03 -4.60
N TYR A 178 1.35 19.67 -4.39
CA TYR A 178 1.81 18.28 -4.27
C TYR A 178 1.04 17.46 -3.20
N GLY A 179 0.87 18.00 -1.99
CA GLY A 179 0.13 17.32 -0.91
C GLY A 179 -1.35 17.09 -1.25
N VAL A 180 -1.97 17.98 -2.06
CA VAL A 180 -3.35 17.80 -2.57
C VAL A 180 -3.40 16.70 -3.62
N GLN A 181 -2.41 16.66 -4.53
CA GLN A 181 -2.28 15.59 -5.52
C GLN A 181 -2.13 14.22 -4.85
N ARG A 182 -1.33 14.13 -3.78
CA ARG A 182 -1.14 12.88 -3.02
C ARG A 182 -2.44 12.44 -2.36
N ARG A 183 -3.21 13.35 -1.75
CA ARG A 183 -4.54 13.04 -1.21
C ARG A 183 -5.49 12.55 -2.30
N LEU A 184 -5.49 13.17 -3.48
CA LEU A 184 -6.29 12.74 -4.62
C LEU A 184 -5.92 11.33 -5.09
N GLU A 185 -4.63 10.97 -5.10
CA GLU A 185 -4.19 9.63 -5.44
C GLU A 185 -4.75 8.57 -4.47
N ILE A 186 -4.77 8.88 -3.18
CA ILE A 186 -5.38 8.00 -2.15
C ILE A 186 -6.89 7.91 -2.37
N VAL A 187 -7.59 9.01 -2.65
CA VAL A 187 -9.03 9.02 -2.98
C VAL A 187 -9.32 8.13 -4.19
N ARG A 188 -8.51 8.22 -5.24
CA ARG A 188 -8.66 7.39 -6.43
C ARG A 188 -8.44 5.90 -6.12
N ALA A 189 -7.51 5.57 -5.22
CA ALA A 189 -7.33 4.20 -4.75
C ALA A 189 -8.55 3.72 -3.95
N LEU A 190 -9.10 4.54 -3.05
CA LEU A 190 -10.34 4.26 -2.32
C LEU A 190 -11.54 4.06 -3.23
N ALA A 191 -11.62 4.81 -4.34
CA ALA A 191 -12.70 4.72 -5.30
C ALA A 191 -12.82 3.35 -5.98
N THR A 192 -11.77 2.52 -5.94
CA THR A 192 -11.81 1.12 -6.42
C THR A 192 -12.50 0.17 -5.44
N ASN A 193 -13.00 0.66 -4.28
CA ASN A 193 -13.62 -0.11 -3.21
C ASN A 193 -12.74 -1.27 -2.70
N PRO A 194 -11.49 -1.00 -2.28
CA PRO A 194 -10.54 -2.03 -1.91
C PRO A 194 -10.81 -2.63 -0.53
N SER A 195 -10.35 -3.87 -0.29
CA SER A 195 -10.23 -4.48 1.04
C SER A 195 -8.87 -4.18 1.69
N VAL A 196 -7.85 -3.90 0.86
CA VAL A 196 -6.52 -3.48 1.32
C VAL A 196 -5.93 -2.42 0.39
N ILE A 197 -5.34 -1.37 0.98
CA ILE A 197 -4.61 -0.33 0.25
C ILE A 197 -3.12 -0.46 0.56
N LEU A 198 -2.31 -0.55 -0.49
CA LEU A 198 -0.86 -0.47 -0.40
C LEU A 198 -0.43 0.99 -0.63
N LEU A 199 0.15 1.62 0.38
CA LEU A 199 0.67 2.98 0.30
C LEU A 199 2.20 2.94 0.17
N ASP A 200 2.71 3.46 -0.95
CA ASP A 200 4.14 3.45 -1.27
C ASP A 200 4.72 4.84 -1.03
N GLU A 201 5.45 4.99 0.09
CA GLU A 201 6.03 6.24 0.59
C GLU A 201 5.05 7.44 0.54
N PRO A 202 3.89 7.34 1.21
CA PRO A 202 2.83 8.34 1.09
C PRO A 202 3.21 9.72 1.62
N ALA A 203 4.18 9.83 2.53
CA ALA A 203 4.66 11.10 3.09
C ALA A 203 5.84 11.73 2.34
N ALA A 204 6.34 11.07 1.27
CA ALA A 204 7.48 11.60 0.52
C ALA A 204 7.22 13.02 0.00
N GLY A 205 8.12 13.95 0.31
CA GLY A 205 8.01 15.36 -0.10
C GLY A 205 7.03 16.22 0.69
N MET A 206 6.42 15.69 1.75
CA MET A 206 5.53 16.42 2.66
C MET A 206 6.31 17.12 3.79
N ASN A 207 5.81 18.26 4.24
CA ASN A 207 6.30 18.91 5.44
C ASN A 207 5.72 18.23 6.71
N PRO A 208 6.26 18.50 7.93
CA PRO A 208 5.81 17.84 9.16
C PRO A 208 4.31 18.00 9.47
N SER A 209 3.71 19.15 9.13
CA SER A 209 2.29 19.40 9.32
C SER A 209 1.44 18.54 8.39
N GLU A 210 1.81 18.45 7.11
CA GLU A 210 1.16 17.61 6.11
C GLU A 210 1.28 16.13 6.46
N THR A 211 2.46 15.70 6.97
CA THR A 211 2.67 14.31 7.45
C THR A 211 1.75 14.00 8.63
N THR A 212 1.59 14.94 9.58
CA THR A 212 0.67 14.77 10.71
C THR A 212 -0.77 14.64 10.24
N GLU A 213 -1.21 15.47 9.30
CA GLU A 213 -2.54 15.39 8.71
C GLU A 213 -2.73 14.04 7.98
N LEU A 214 -1.75 13.60 7.21
CA LEU A 214 -1.78 12.31 6.53
C LEU A 214 -1.93 11.14 7.53
N MET A 215 -1.22 11.17 8.67
CA MET A 215 -1.38 10.16 9.72
C MET A 215 -2.83 10.07 10.23
N HIS A 216 -3.47 11.22 10.46
CA HIS A 216 -4.88 11.25 10.86
C HIS A 216 -5.79 10.72 9.75
N GLN A 217 -5.55 11.10 8.50
CA GLN A 217 -6.31 10.63 7.34
C GLN A 217 -6.20 9.11 7.16
N ILE A 218 -5.02 8.53 7.30
CA ILE A 218 -4.80 7.07 7.21
C ILE A 218 -5.66 6.32 8.24
N ARG A 219 -5.69 6.78 9.50
CA ARG A 219 -6.54 6.17 10.53
C ARG A 219 -8.03 6.32 10.21
N ARG A 220 -8.46 7.52 9.80
CA ARG A 220 -9.85 7.78 9.41
C ARG A 220 -10.28 6.89 8.24
N ILE A 221 -9.43 6.71 7.23
CA ILE A 221 -9.68 5.82 6.09
C ILE A 221 -9.94 4.40 6.57
N ARG A 222 -9.02 3.84 7.38
CA ARG A 222 -9.18 2.50 7.95
C ARG A 222 -10.51 2.35 8.70
N ASP A 223 -10.83 3.32 9.57
CA ASP A 223 -12.01 3.24 10.45
C ASP A 223 -13.32 3.44 9.71
N THR A 224 -13.37 4.37 8.73
CA THR A 224 -14.60 4.68 7.99
C THR A 224 -14.90 3.64 6.92
N PHE A 225 -13.90 3.21 6.17
CA PHE A 225 -14.08 2.27 5.06
C PHE A 225 -13.81 0.81 5.43
N HIS A 226 -13.42 0.55 6.68
CA HIS A 226 -13.06 -0.79 7.18
C HIS A 226 -12.04 -1.51 6.28
N VAL A 227 -11.07 -0.77 5.77
CA VAL A 227 -10.03 -1.21 4.85
C VAL A 227 -8.71 -1.43 5.59
N ALA A 228 -7.99 -2.50 5.26
CA ALA A 228 -6.62 -2.67 5.72
C ALA A 228 -5.68 -1.70 5.00
N ILE A 229 -4.64 -1.27 5.69
CA ILE A 229 -3.60 -0.42 5.10
C ILE A 229 -2.25 -1.10 5.31
N PHE A 230 -1.52 -1.28 4.23
CA PHE A 230 -0.15 -1.76 4.27
C PHE A 230 0.76 -0.73 3.61
N LEU A 231 1.65 -0.12 4.39
CA LEU A 231 2.47 0.99 3.90
C LEU A 231 3.96 0.65 3.90
N ILE A 232 4.66 1.15 2.88
CA ILE A 232 6.11 1.29 2.87
C ILE A 232 6.42 2.72 3.24
N GLU A 233 7.29 2.92 4.20
CA GLU A 233 7.78 4.24 4.60
C GLU A 233 9.22 4.16 5.12
N HIS A 234 9.92 5.27 4.99
CA HIS A 234 11.22 5.51 5.58
C HIS A 234 11.17 6.59 6.69
N ASP A 235 10.06 7.34 6.77
CA ASP A 235 9.79 8.25 7.89
C ASP A 235 9.36 7.42 9.11
N MET A 236 10.33 7.23 10.03
CA MET A 236 10.10 6.44 11.25
C MET A 236 9.07 7.09 12.16
N ASN A 237 8.91 8.42 12.14
CA ASN A 237 7.88 9.08 12.94
C ASN A 237 6.49 8.69 12.47
N LEU A 238 6.23 8.71 11.16
CA LEU A 238 4.96 8.25 10.61
C LEU A 238 4.73 6.77 10.94
N VAL A 239 5.70 5.91 10.66
CA VAL A 239 5.58 4.46 10.89
C VAL A 239 5.25 4.13 12.33
N MET A 240 6.03 4.67 13.28
CA MET A 240 5.87 4.38 14.71
C MET A 240 4.56 4.91 15.30
N ASN A 241 4.02 6.00 14.73
CA ASN A 241 2.76 6.57 15.22
C ASN A 241 1.51 5.96 14.55
N VAL A 242 1.59 5.45 13.32
CA VAL A 242 0.40 5.02 12.56
C VAL A 242 0.25 3.51 12.52
N CYS A 243 1.37 2.77 12.40
CA CYS A 243 1.33 1.32 12.28
C CYS A 243 1.02 0.65 13.63
N GLU A 244 0.23 -0.41 13.57
CA GLU A 244 -0.08 -1.27 14.71
C GLU A 244 0.81 -2.53 14.71
N ALA A 245 1.41 -2.84 13.55
CA ALA A 245 2.38 -3.92 13.37
C ALA A 245 3.35 -3.56 12.26
N ILE A 246 4.61 -3.93 12.41
CA ILE A 246 5.68 -3.60 11.48
C ILE A 246 6.45 -4.87 11.13
N ALA A 247 6.67 -5.09 9.84
CA ALA A 247 7.64 -6.06 9.33
C ALA A 247 8.89 -5.31 8.84
N VAL A 248 10.05 -5.78 9.24
CA VAL A 248 11.34 -5.20 8.82
C VAL A 248 11.99 -6.17 7.84
N VAL A 249 12.36 -5.66 6.68
CA VAL A 249 13.06 -6.45 5.65
C VAL A 249 14.48 -5.94 5.46
N ASN A 250 15.40 -6.88 5.24
CA ASN A 250 16.75 -6.61 4.83
C ASN A 250 17.21 -7.71 3.85
N TYR A 251 17.84 -7.30 2.75
CA TYR A 251 18.27 -8.22 1.67
C TYR A 251 17.19 -9.22 1.24
N GLY A 252 15.94 -8.74 1.06
CA GLY A 252 14.81 -9.55 0.59
C GLY A 252 14.18 -10.48 1.63
N ARG A 253 14.65 -10.48 2.88
CA ARG A 253 14.16 -11.35 3.96
C ARG A 253 13.59 -10.53 5.11
N ILE A 254 12.59 -11.07 5.80
CA ILE A 254 12.10 -10.50 7.04
C ILE A 254 13.13 -10.78 8.15
N ILE A 255 13.62 -9.73 8.81
CA ILE A 255 14.55 -9.82 9.93
C ILE A 255 13.85 -9.60 11.28
N ALA A 256 12.72 -8.91 11.29
CA ALA A 256 11.91 -8.70 12.50
C ALA A 256 10.44 -8.48 12.15
N LYS A 257 9.56 -8.83 13.08
CA LYS A 257 8.14 -8.45 13.10
C LYS A 257 7.78 -8.05 14.52
N GLY A 258 7.02 -6.97 14.69
CA GLY A 258 6.68 -6.52 16.03
C GLY A 258 5.72 -5.34 16.02
N THR A 259 5.35 -4.92 17.23
CA THR A 259 4.76 -3.61 17.49
C THR A 259 5.81 -2.51 17.25
N PRO A 260 5.41 -1.25 17.09
CA PRO A 260 6.36 -0.13 16.99
C PRO A 260 7.42 -0.12 18.12
N GLU A 261 7.01 -0.40 19.36
CA GLU A 261 7.88 -0.43 20.53
C GLU A 261 8.92 -1.56 20.43
N GLU A 262 8.49 -2.76 20.04
CA GLU A 262 9.38 -3.92 19.86
C GLU A 262 10.38 -3.68 18.74
N ILE A 263 9.95 -3.09 17.62
CA ILE A 263 10.82 -2.80 16.48
C ILE A 263 11.85 -1.73 16.81
N ARG A 264 11.47 -0.69 17.56
CA ARG A 264 12.36 0.39 17.94
C ARG A 264 13.55 -0.08 18.77
N THR A 265 13.36 -1.12 19.58
CA THR A 265 14.39 -1.65 20.50
C THR A 265 15.07 -2.93 20.00
N ASN A 266 14.69 -3.41 18.81
CA ASN A 266 15.20 -4.67 18.27
C ASN A 266 16.64 -4.51 17.76
N PRO A 267 17.63 -5.27 18.32
CA PRO A 267 19.04 -5.14 17.94
C PRO A 267 19.29 -5.44 16.45
N ALA A 268 18.61 -6.43 15.86
CA ALA A 268 18.78 -6.77 14.44
C ALA A 268 18.27 -5.65 13.52
N VAL A 269 17.24 -4.90 13.96
CA VAL A 269 16.74 -3.73 13.21
C VAL A 269 17.74 -2.58 13.31
N ILE A 270 18.23 -2.29 14.51
CA ILE A 270 19.24 -1.24 14.75
C ILE A 270 20.50 -1.52 13.92
N GLU A 271 21.03 -2.75 13.96
CA GLU A 271 22.20 -3.17 13.17
C GLU A 271 21.95 -3.00 11.65
N ALA A 272 20.77 -3.36 11.16
CA ALA A 272 20.44 -3.23 9.73
C ALA A 272 20.42 -1.79 9.22
N TYR A 273 20.13 -0.82 10.09
CA TYR A 273 20.14 0.60 9.74
C TYR A 273 21.49 1.27 9.99
N LEU A 274 22.18 0.95 11.10
CA LEU A 274 23.49 1.54 11.45
C LEU A 274 24.66 0.94 10.67
N GLY A 275 24.62 -0.34 10.32
CA GLY A 275 25.70 -1.00 9.56
C GLY A 275 25.93 -0.44 8.13
N LYS A 276 25.11 0.52 7.67
CA LYS A 276 25.32 1.28 6.45
C LYS A 276 26.12 2.56 6.64
N GLU A 277 26.12 3.15 7.83
CA GLU A 277 26.87 4.39 8.11
C GLU A 277 28.38 4.12 8.19
N GLU A 278 28.80 2.98 8.74
CA GLU A 278 30.23 2.60 8.79
C GLU A 278 30.79 2.22 7.41
N GLY A 279 29.97 1.69 6.51
CA GLY A 279 30.39 1.35 5.13
C GLY A 279 30.56 2.57 4.21
N ALA A 280 29.83 3.65 4.45
CA ALA A 280 29.93 4.90 3.68
C ALA A 280 31.13 5.75 4.13
N ALA A 281 31.47 5.74 5.42
CA ALA A 281 32.62 6.47 5.93
C ALA A 281 33.98 5.88 5.51
N ASN A 282 34.03 4.59 5.18
CA ASN A 282 35.24 3.90 4.71
C ASN A 282 35.43 3.92 3.18
N ALA A 283 34.48 4.45 2.41
CA ALA A 283 34.57 4.56 0.94
C ALA A 283 35.07 5.93 0.44
N GLU A 284 35.26 6.91 1.33
CA GLU A 284 35.80 8.25 1.04
C GLU A 284 37.21 8.49 1.63
N GLY A 285 37.92 7.43 2.02
CA GLY A 285 39.30 7.47 2.53
C GLY A 285 40.33 7.00 1.48
#